data_18018d9395ca65c301d53d83eb3b1722
#
_entry.id   18018d9395ca65c301d53d83eb3b1722
#
_cell.length_a   1.000
_cell.length_b   1.000
_cell.length_c   1.000
_cell.angle_alpha   90.00
_cell.angle_beta   90.00
_cell.angle_gamma   90.00
#
_symmetry.space_group_name_H-M   'P 1'
#
loop_
_entity.id
_entity.type
_entity.pdbx_description
1 polymer ?
#
loop_
_entity_poly.entity_id
_entity_poly.type
_entity_poly.pdbx_seq_one_letter_code
_entity_poly.pdbx_strand_id
1 'polypeptide(L)'
;MKITIENYPLALKSPFAITGHTFTTSDTVRVTLEDNGFIGRGESMGIYYNNENAASIIAQLEQVSEPITSGITLEQVQRLLPLGGARNALDCALWDLEAKRSGRTVWEMLDIMPKPLVTVATIGIDSPENMAESARQFSQYPKLKIKLSGDAPIERLEAIRLARPDATLIVDVNQGWTFEELKEYTPSVNKLGIVMIEQPLPRGGDQELEGYQSIVPLGADESCLDASEYETAARRYDVINIKLDKCGGLTEGLEIVRLAQ
;
A
#
# COMPACT_ATOMS: atom_id res chain seq x y z
N MET A 1 6.99 27.99 -11.19
CA MET A 1 7.51 26.78 -10.53
C MET A 1 8.26 25.96 -11.57
N LYS A 2 9.41 25.31 -11.21
CA LYS A 2 10.16 24.40 -12.08
C LYS A 2 9.89 22.97 -11.65
N ILE A 3 9.75 22.04 -12.60
CA ILE A 3 9.60 20.60 -12.33
C ILE A 3 10.78 19.84 -12.95
N THR A 4 11.27 18.84 -12.22
CA THR A 4 12.19 17.82 -12.72
C THR A 4 11.58 16.45 -12.45
N ILE A 5 11.54 15.59 -13.46
CA ILE A 5 10.98 14.24 -13.41
C ILE A 5 12.12 13.28 -13.74
N GLU A 6 12.38 12.32 -12.87
CA GLU A 6 13.50 11.38 -13.02
C GLU A 6 13.04 9.94 -12.82
N ASN A 7 13.43 9.05 -13.74
CA ASN A 7 13.39 7.63 -13.47
C ASN A 7 14.54 7.29 -12.49
N TYR A 8 14.20 6.79 -11.31
CA TYR A 8 15.14 6.54 -10.22
C TYR A 8 15.00 5.11 -9.67
N PRO A 9 15.43 4.10 -10.45
CA PRO A 9 15.26 2.71 -10.04
C PRO A 9 16.11 2.38 -8.80
N LEU A 10 15.51 1.69 -7.85
CA LEU A 10 16.16 1.24 -6.62
C LEU A 10 16.34 -0.28 -6.66
N ALA A 11 17.58 -0.75 -6.51
CA ALA A 11 17.84 -2.18 -6.40
C ALA A 11 17.31 -2.74 -5.08
N LEU A 12 16.59 -3.85 -5.14
CA LEU A 12 16.19 -4.59 -3.94
C LEU A 12 17.38 -5.38 -3.38
N LYS A 13 17.45 -5.55 -2.07
CA LYS A 13 18.48 -6.37 -1.40
C LYS A 13 18.37 -7.85 -1.77
N SER A 14 17.15 -8.32 -2.04
CA SER A 14 16.83 -9.66 -2.52
C SER A 14 15.54 -9.61 -3.34
N PRO A 15 15.29 -10.58 -4.25
CA PRO A 15 14.01 -10.69 -4.93
C PRO A 15 12.86 -10.77 -3.92
N PHE A 16 11.74 -10.11 -4.23
CA PHE A 16 10.55 -10.11 -3.40
C PHE A 16 9.37 -10.69 -4.18
N ALA A 17 8.89 -11.85 -3.74
CA ALA A 17 7.79 -12.57 -4.38
C ALA A 17 6.46 -12.36 -3.66
N ILE A 18 5.42 -12.10 -4.46
CA ILE A 18 4.02 -12.06 -4.07
C ILE A 18 3.21 -12.95 -5.01
N THR A 19 1.91 -13.11 -4.78
CA THR A 19 1.03 -13.85 -5.70
C THR A 19 1.14 -13.27 -7.13
N GLY A 20 1.59 -14.11 -8.06
CA GLY A 20 1.66 -13.78 -9.49
C GLY A 20 2.77 -12.81 -9.92
N HIS A 21 3.61 -12.30 -9.01
CA HIS A 21 4.68 -11.36 -9.38
C HIS A 21 5.94 -11.47 -8.51
N THR A 22 7.12 -11.21 -9.11
CA THR A 22 8.40 -11.13 -8.40
C THR A 22 9.12 -9.85 -8.77
N PHE A 23 9.42 -9.03 -7.77
CA PHE A 23 10.18 -7.79 -7.92
C PHE A 23 11.66 -8.05 -7.70
N THR A 24 12.51 -7.48 -8.57
CA THR A 24 13.98 -7.45 -8.41
C THR A 24 14.49 -6.01 -8.25
N THR A 25 13.71 -5.04 -8.73
CA THR A 25 13.92 -3.60 -8.61
C THR A 25 12.63 -2.91 -8.20
N SER A 26 12.73 -1.73 -7.58
CA SER A 26 11.63 -0.78 -7.46
C SER A 26 11.85 0.31 -8.50
N ASP A 27 11.06 0.30 -9.57
CA ASP A 27 11.16 1.27 -10.67
C ASP A 27 10.47 2.57 -10.26
N THR A 28 11.21 3.37 -9.51
CA THR A 28 10.71 4.58 -8.87
C THR A 28 10.83 5.78 -9.80
N VAL A 29 9.81 6.63 -9.83
CA VAL A 29 9.83 7.96 -10.45
C VAL A 29 9.87 9.01 -9.35
N ARG A 30 10.85 9.90 -9.42
CA ARG A 30 11.00 11.04 -8.51
C ARG A 30 10.58 12.33 -9.18
N VAL A 31 9.72 13.09 -8.51
CA VAL A 31 9.34 14.46 -8.87
C VAL A 31 10.02 15.44 -7.95
N THR A 32 10.68 16.45 -8.51
CA THR A 32 11.22 17.59 -7.77
C THR A 32 10.59 18.87 -8.29
N LEU A 33 9.99 19.64 -7.39
CA LEU A 33 9.43 20.96 -7.63
C LEU A 33 10.33 22.01 -7.01
N GLU A 34 10.69 23.05 -7.78
CA GLU A 34 11.46 24.20 -7.29
C GLU A 34 10.65 25.48 -7.47
N ASP A 35 10.49 26.23 -6.39
CA ASP A 35 9.80 27.51 -6.44
C ASP A 35 10.30 28.48 -5.36
N ASN A 36 10.71 29.68 -5.78
CA ASN A 36 11.19 30.76 -4.90
C ASN A 36 12.27 30.30 -3.90
N GLY A 37 13.15 29.38 -4.32
CA GLY A 37 14.25 28.86 -3.49
C GLY A 37 13.85 27.67 -2.60
N PHE A 38 12.60 27.26 -2.56
CA PHE A 38 12.14 26.06 -1.88
C PHE A 38 12.09 24.86 -2.82
N ILE A 39 12.34 23.66 -2.28
CA ILE A 39 12.35 22.41 -3.04
C ILE A 39 11.44 21.39 -2.39
N GLY A 40 10.38 20.97 -3.10
CA GLY A 40 9.52 19.87 -2.74
C GLY A 40 9.85 18.61 -3.53
N ARG A 41 9.78 17.43 -2.88
CA ARG A 41 10.04 16.14 -3.51
C ARG A 41 8.92 15.17 -3.23
N GLY A 42 8.57 14.39 -4.26
CA GLY A 42 7.68 13.25 -4.16
C GLY A 42 8.22 12.10 -4.99
N GLU A 43 7.81 10.91 -4.65
CA GLU A 43 8.30 9.68 -5.25
C GLU A 43 7.13 8.70 -5.39
N SER A 44 7.14 7.89 -6.45
CA SER A 44 6.20 6.79 -6.62
C SER A 44 6.77 5.69 -7.48
N MET A 45 6.27 4.47 -7.30
CA MET A 45 6.43 3.39 -8.26
C MET A 45 5.07 3.06 -8.89
N GLY A 46 5.09 2.47 -10.08
CA GLY A 46 3.88 2.07 -10.77
C GLY A 46 3.16 0.90 -10.11
N ILE A 47 1.84 0.94 -10.16
CA ILE A 47 1.00 -0.15 -9.67
C ILE A 47 0.91 -1.21 -10.77
N TYR A 48 1.62 -2.30 -10.58
CA TYR A 48 1.79 -3.35 -11.59
C TYR A 48 0.47 -3.94 -12.10
N TYR A 49 -0.52 -4.13 -11.23
CA TYR A 49 -1.83 -4.69 -11.62
C TYR A 49 -2.74 -3.68 -12.35
N ASN A 50 -2.38 -2.38 -12.37
CA ASN A 50 -3.00 -1.35 -13.19
C ASN A 50 -2.22 -1.08 -14.49
N ASN A 51 -1.26 -1.93 -14.84
CA ASN A 51 -0.32 -1.74 -15.96
C ASN A 51 0.47 -0.43 -15.89
N GLU A 52 0.67 0.09 -14.70
CA GLU A 52 1.43 1.30 -14.44
C GLU A 52 2.92 0.97 -14.28
N ASN A 53 3.78 1.78 -14.85
CA ASN A 53 5.24 1.66 -14.75
C ASN A 53 5.90 3.04 -14.82
N ALA A 54 7.21 3.13 -14.62
CA ALA A 54 7.92 4.40 -14.63
C ALA A 54 7.69 5.22 -15.91
N ALA A 55 7.65 4.57 -17.07
CA ALA A 55 7.43 5.28 -18.34
C ALA A 55 6.02 5.87 -18.43
N SER A 56 4.99 5.14 -18.01
CA SER A 56 3.60 5.64 -17.99
C SER A 56 3.43 6.79 -16.99
N ILE A 57 4.06 6.72 -15.82
CA ILE A 57 4.07 7.79 -14.81
C ILE A 57 4.72 9.06 -15.38
N ILE A 58 5.89 8.94 -15.98
CA ILE A 58 6.60 10.06 -16.60
C ILE A 58 5.74 10.71 -17.68
N ALA A 59 5.16 9.90 -18.58
CA ALA A 59 4.31 10.40 -19.66
C ALA A 59 3.08 11.18 -19.14
N GLN A 60 2.44 10.72 -18.06
CA GLN A 60 1.31 11.42 -17.43
C GLN A 60 1.75 12.76 -16.82
N LEU A 61 2.90 12.80 -16.15
CA LEU A 61 3.45 14.02 -15.55
C LEU A 61 3.85 15.05 -16.63
N GLU A 62 4.42 14.61 -17.74
CA GLU A 62 4.79 15.46 -18.86
C GLU A 62 3.57 16.11 -19.52
N GLN A 63 2.44 15.41 -19.61
CA GLN A 63 1.17 15.96 -20.15
C GLN A 63 0.62 17.13 -19.33
N VAL A 64 0.92 17.18 -18.03
CA VAL A 64 0.47 18.25 -17.12
C VAL A 64 1.59 19.22 -16.75
N SER A 65 2.71 19.22 -17.48
CA SER A 65 3.88 20.05 -17.18
C SER A 65 3.57 21.56 -17.25
N GLU A 66 2.72 22.01 -18.16
CA GLU A 66 2.32 23.41 -18.28
C GLU A 66 1.51 23.90 -17.05
N PRO A 67 0.43 23.23 -16.63
CA PRO A 67 -0.22 23.54 -15.36
C PRO A 67 0.73 23.56 -14.16
N ILE A 68 1.67 22.60 -14.08
CA ILE A 68 2.63 22.54 -12.97
C ILE A 68 3.52 23.79 -12.98
N THR A 69 4.10 24.14 -14.12
CA THR A 69 4.99 25.33 -14.22
C THR A 69 4.27 26.65 -13.97
N SER A 70 2.97 26.71 -14.27
CA SER A 70 2.11 27.86 -13.98
C SER A 70 1.68 27.99 -12.52
N GLY A 71 1.96 26.99 -11.67
CA GLY A 71 1.61 27.01 -10.24
C GLY A 71 0.35 26.21 -9.94
N ILE A 72 0.43 24.88 -10.06
CA ILE A 72 -0.67 23.95 -9.78
C ILE A 72 -0.97 23.86 -8.27
N THR A 73 -2.23 23.66 -7.91
CA THR A 73 -2.67 23.39 -6.54
C THR A 73 -2.95 21.89 -6.31
N LEU A 74 -2.98 21.45 -5.04
CA LEU A 74 -3.36 20.07 -4.68
C LEU A 74 -4.72 19.66 -5.26
N GLU A 75 -5.73 20.55 -5.22
CA GLU A 75 -7.05 20.30 -5.79
C GLU A 75 -7.01 20.11 -7.31
N GLN A 76 -6.18 20.90 -8.02
CA GLN A 76 -6.03 20.76 -9.46
C GLN A 76 -5.33 19.44 -9.83
N VAL A 77 -4.36 18.98 -9.04
CA VAL A 77 -3.72 17.67 -9.24
C VAL A 77 -4.74 16.54 -9.20
N GLN A 78 -5.67 16.56 -8.22
CA GLN A 78 -6.71 15.54 -8.10
C GLN A 78 -7.64 15.48 -9.33
N ARG A 79 -7.80 16.60 -10.04
CA ARG A 79 -8.65 16.69 -11.26
C ARG A 79 -7.91 16.34 -12.55
N LEU A 80 -6.62 16.67 -12.63
CA LEU A 80 -5.84 16.58 -13.86
C LEU A 80 -5.17 15.22 -14.05
N LEU A 81 -4.85 14.54 -12.97
CA LEU A 81 -4.19 13.23 -13.01
C LEU A 81 -5.12 12.14 -12.50
N PRO A 82 -5.15 10.97 -13.17
CA PRO A 82 -5.86 9.80 -12.64
C PRO A 82 -5.23 9.32 -11.33
N LEU A 83 -5.93 8.43 -10.64
CA LEU A 83 -5.37 7.66 -9.51
C LEU A 83 -4.08 6.97 -9.94
N GLY A 84 -3.14 6.82 -9.01
CA GLY A 84 -1.91 6.08 -9.25
C GLY A 84 -0.64 6.88 -9.04
N GLY A 85 0.46 6.36 -9.55
CA GLY A 85 1.81 6.82 -9.23
C GLY A 85 2.13 8.24 -9.66
N ALA A 86 1.64 8.69 -10.82
CA ALA A 86 1.88 10.05 -11.30
C ALA A 86 1.27 11.10 -10.36
N ARG A 87 0.00 10.90 -9.99
CA ARG A 87 -0.70 11.77 -9.04
C ARG A 87 -0.04 11.73 -7.66
N ASN A 88 0.32 10.53 -7.16
CA ASN A 88 1.00 10.38 -5.88
C ASN A 88 2.34 11.14 -5.85
N ALA A 89 3.20 10.98 -6.84
CA ALA A 89 4.49 11.65 -6.87
C ALA A 89 4.36 13.18 -6.87
N LEU A 90 3.40 13.71 -7.64
CA LEU A 90 3.18 15.16 -7.72
C LEU A 90 2.50 15.71 -6.47
N ASP A 91 1.47 15.03 -5.94
CA ASP A 91 0.78 15.38 -4.70
C ASP A 91 1.75 15.47 -3.52
N CYS A 92 2.57 14.43 -3.32
CA CYS A 92 3.57 14.40 -2.26
C CYS A 92 4.64 15.50 -2.44
N ALA A 93 5.06 15.79 -3.68
CA ALA A 93 5.99 16.88 -3.94
C ALA A 93 5.42 18.26 -3.59
N LEU A 94 4.11 18.47 -3.83
CA LEU A 94 3.43 19.72 -3.45
C LEU A 94 3.28 19.83 -1.93
N TRP A 95 2.91 18.76 -1.23
CA TRP A 95 2.85 18.75 0.23
C TRP A 95 4.21 19.08 0.86
N ASP A 96 5.30 18.48 0.34
CA ASP A 96 6.66 18.74 0.81
C ASP A 96 7.11 20.19 0.51
N LEU A 97 6.73 20.71 -0.67
CA LEU A 97 7.02 22.09 -1.05
C LEU A 97 6.30 23.08 -0.12
N GLU A 98 5.02 22.87 0.13
CA GLU A 98 4.23 23.76 0.98
C GLU A 98 4.66 23.74 2.45
N ALA A 99 5.01 22.55 2.95
CA ALA A 99 5.59 22.39 4.29
C ALA A 99 6.86 23.25 4.44
N LYS A 100 7.77 23.20 3.45
CA LYS A 100 9.00 24.00 3.47
C LYS A 100 8.77 25.49 3.28
N ARG A 101 7.81 25.89 2.44
CA ARG A 101 7.43 27.30 2.25
C ARG A 101 6.85 27.91 3.52
N SER A 102 5.96 27.18 4.18
CA SER A 102 5.31 27.64 5.41
C SER A 102 6.19 27.54 6.65
N GLY A 103 7.34 26.84 6.57
CA GLY A 103 8.18 26.52 7.73
C GLY A 103 7.51 25.58 8.73
N ARG A 104 6.46 24.86 8.32
CA ARG A 104 5.69 23.90 9.12
C ARG A 104 5.93 22.49 8.62
N THR A 105 5.93 21.52 9.52
CA THR A 105 5.85 20.12 9.13
C THR A 105 4.46 19.77 8.59
N VAL A 106 4.33 18.68 7.80
CA VAL A 106 3.00 18.20 7.36
C VAL A 106 2.11 17.83 8.56
N TRP A 107 2.68 17.33 9.65
CA TRP A 107 1.96 17.07 10.91
C TRP A 107 1.31 18.32 11.48
N GLU A 108 2.06 19.44 11.53
CA GLU A 108 1.54 20.72 12.01
C GLU A 108 0.52 21.33 11.03
N MET A 109 0.65 21.10 9.73
CA MET A 109 -0.33 21.54 8.74
C MET A 109 -1.67 20.82 8.89
N LEU A 110 -1.63 19.55 9.30
CA LEU A 110 -2.79 18.67 9.48
C LEU A 110 -3.31 18.64 10.93
N ASP A 111 -2.68 19.39 11.85
CA ASP A 111 -2.98 19.36 13.29
C ASP A 111 -2.91 17.94 13.88
N ILE A 112 -1.91 17.17 13.46
CA ILE A 112 -1.67 15.80 13.91
C ILE A 112 -0.46 15.77 14.85
N MET A 113 -0.63 15.19 16.04
CA MET A 113 0.49 14.87 16.93
C MET A 113 1.12 13.53 16.51
N PRO A 114 2.34 13.51 15.95
CA PRO A 114 2.98 12.26 15.55
C PRO A 114 3.28 11.37 16.76
N LYS A 115 3.03 10.07 16.62
CA LYS A 115 3.31 9.05 17.64
C LYS A 115 4.22 7.97 17.06
N PRO A 116 5.08 7.34 17.86
CA PRO A 116 5.81 6.16 17.42
C PRO A 116 4.86 5.06 16.94
N LEU A 117 5.15 4.49 15.78
CA LEU A 117 4.39 3.39 15.19
C LEU A 117 5.27 2.15 15.08
N VAL A 118 4.65 0.98 15.29
CA VAL A 118 5.31 -0.30 15.06
C VAL A 118 4.96 -0.78 13.66
N THR A 119 5.97 -0.80 12.79
CA THR A 119 5.83 -1.35 11.43
C THR A 119 5.78 -2.87 11.43
N VAL A 120 5.30 -3.45 10.33
CA VAL A 120 5.36 -4.89 10.07
C VAL A 120 6.55 -5.21 9.15
N ALA A 121 7.24 -6.34 9.41
CA ALA A 121 8.19 -6.90 8.44
C ALA A 121 7.46 -7.92 7.58
N THR A 122 7.69 -7.87 6.26
CA THR A 122 6.98 -8.74 5.31
C THR A 122 7.84 -9.94 4.94
N ILE A 123 7.25 -11.14 5.02
CA ILE A 123 7.82 -12.40 4.54
C ILE A 123 7.13 -12.74 3.22
N GLY A 124 7.92 -12.86 2.15
CA GLY A 124 7.46 -13.29 0.82
C GLY A 124 7.08 -14.77 0.79
N ILE A 125 6.38 -15.18 -0.28
CA ILE A 125 5.99 -16.59 -0.48
C ILE A 125 7.23 -17.43 -0.78
N ASP A 126 7.39 -18.52 -0.03
CA ASP A 126 8.44 -19.54 -0.21
C ASP A 126 7.97 -20.87 0.39
N SER A 127 8.85 -21.87 0.50
CA SER A 127 8.55 -23.10 1.25
C SER A 127 8.29 -22.79 2.73
N PRO A 128 7.51 -23.62 3.44
CA PRO A 128 7.25 -23.44 4.86
C PRO A 128 8.55 -23.29 5.68
N GLU A 129 9.59 -24.06 5.37
CA GLU A 129 10.88 -24.04 6.05
C GLU A 129 11.63 -22.72 5.84
N ASN A 130 11.66 -22.21 4.59
CA ASN A 130 12.32 -20.96 4.25
C ASN A 130 11.58 -19.76 4.87
N MET A 131 10.25 -19.80 4.87
CA MET A 131 9.43 -18.75 5.50
C MET A 131 9.62 -18.75 7.02
N ALA A 132 9.72 -19.93 7.66
CA ALA A 132 10.03 -20.03 9.09
C ALA A 132 11.44 -19.50 9.42
N GLU A 133 12.42 -19.76 8.56
CA GLU A 133 13.77 -19.22 8.72
C GLU A 133 13.79 -17.69 8.55
N SER A 134 13.10 -17.17 7.55
CA SER A 134 12.92 -15.72 7.38
C SER A 134 12.26 -15.08 8.60
N ALA A 135 11.27 -15.76 9.18
CA ALA A 135 10.61 -15.31 10.40
C ALA A 135 11.57 -15.21 11.61
N ARG A 136 12.51 -16.17 11.76
CA ARG A 136 13.55 -16.11 12.80
C ARG A 136 14.53 -14.96 12.57
N GLN A 137 14.93 -14.72 11.31
CA GLN A 137 15.82 -13.60 10.94
C GLN A 137 15.18 -12.23 11.24
N PHE A 138 13.85 -12.14 11.22
CA PHE A 138 13.10 -10.94 11.60
C PHE A 138 12.75 -10.88 13.10
N SER A 139 13.56 -11.49 13.97
CA SER A 139 13.31 -11.54 15.42
C SER A 139 13.15 -10.17 16.08
N GLN A 140 13.78 -9.11 15.55
CA GLN A 140 13.65 -7.74 16.05
C GLN A 140 12.30 -7.09 15.75
N TYR A 141 11.50 -7.67 14.84
CA TYR A 141 10.18 -7.14 14.48
C TYR A 141 9.08 -7.88 15.27
N PRO A 142 8.30 -7.18 16.10
CA PRO A 142 7.23 -7.80 16.88
C PRO A 142 5.99 -8.13 16.04
N LYS A 143 5.91 -7.58 14.80
CA LYS A 143 4.79 -7.81 13.89
C LYS A 143 5.31 -8.25 12.52
N LEU A 144 4.70 -9.32 11.99
CA LEU A 144 5.05 -9.88 10.67
C LEU A 144 3.83 -9.89 9.77
N LYS A 145 4.02 -9.52 8.50
CA LYS A 145 3.04 -9.66 7.42
C LYS A 145 3.46 -10.83 6.55
N ILE A 146 2.61 -11.81 6.40
CA ILE A 146 2.90 -13.07 5.71
C ILE A 146 2.19 -13.07 4.36
N LYS A 147 2.94 -13.16 3.27
CA LYS A 147 2.39 -13.33 1.93
C LYS A 147 2.00 -14.80 1.73
N LEU A 148 0.77 -15.02 1.26
CA LEU A 148 0.23 -16.35 0.98
C LEU A 148 -0.39 -16.42 -0.41
N SER A 149 -0.50 -17.65 -0.90
CA SER A 149 -1.32 -18.04 -2.04
C SER A 149 -2.34 -19.12 -1.59
N GLY A 150 -3.12 -19.68 -2.52
CA GLY A 150 -3.97 -20.85 -2.24
C GLY A 150 -3.21 -22.16 -2.06
N ASP A 151 -1.91 -22.20 -2.36
CA ASP A 151 -1.08 -23.38 -2.20
C ASP A 151 -0.54 -23.48 -0.76
N ALA A 152 -0.89 -24.57 -0.06
CA ALA A 152 -0.44 -24.92 1.29
C ALA A 152 -0.39 -23.73 2.30
N PRO A 153 -1.46 -22.90 2.42
CA PRO A 153 -1.40 -21.70 3.24
C PRO A 153 -1.27 -22.03 4.73
N ILE A 154 -1.89 -23.10 5.20
CA ILE A 154 -1.92 -23.46 6.61
C ILE A 154 -0.57 -23.99 7.06
N GLU A 155 0.08 -24.85 6.29
CA GLU A 155 1.40 -25.40 6.59
C GLU A 155 2.45 -24.29 6.70
N ARG A 156 2.39 -23.28 5.82
CA ARG A 156 3.27 -22.10 5.90
C ARG A 156 3.05 -21.32 7.19
N LEU A 157 1.80 -21.09 7.57
CA LEU A 157 1.47 -20.37 8.80
C LEU A 157 1.86 -21.14 10.04
N GLU A 158 1.67 -22.46 10.09
CA GLU A 158 2.10 -23.32 11.20
C GLU A 158 3.62 -23.25 11.39
N ALA A 159 4.39 -23.35 10.31
CA ALA A 159 5.85 -23.26 10.36
C ALA A 159 6.32 -21.89 10.87
N ILE A 160 5.70 -20.81 10.44
CA ILE A 160 6.02 -19.45 10.91
C ILE A 160 5.60 -19.27 12.38
N ARG A 161 4.42 -19.73 12.77
CA ARG A 161 3.95 -19.62 14.16
C ARG A 161 4.84 -20.41 15.12
N LEU A 162 5.31 -21.59 14.71
CA LEU A 162 6.27 -22.36 15.49
C LEU A 162 7.62 -21.63 15.62
N ALA A 163 8.07 -20.97 14.57
CA ALA A 163 9.31 -20.20 14.56
C ALA A 163 9.22 -18.90 15.40
N ARG A 164 8.04 -18.26 15.43
CA ARG A 164 7.76 -16.99 16.10
C ARG A 164 6.46 -17.06 16.90
N PRO A 165 6.44 -17.79 18.04
CA PRO A 165 5.27 -17.88 18.90
C PRO A 165 4.86 -16.53 19.53
N ASP A 166 5.81 -15.59 19.62
CA ASP A 166 5.67 -14.26 20.20
C ASP A 166 5.10 -13.19 19.26
N ALA A 167 5.24 -13.38 17.94
CA ALA A 167 4.93 -12.33 16.97
C ALA A 167 3.43 -12.18 16.71
N THR A 168 3.00 -10.93 16.52
CA THR A 168 1.69 -10.64 15.92
C THR A 168 1.78 -10.91 14.40
N LEU A 169 0.91 -11.76 13.89
CA LEU A 169 0.90 -12.15 12.47
C LEU A 169 -0.32 -11.58 11.75
N ILE A 170 -0.07 -10.98 10.59
CA ILE A 170 -1.06 -10.54 9.60
C ILE A 170 -0.82 -11.37 8.34
N VAL A 171 -1.88 -11.83 7.70
CA VAL A 171 -1.81 -12.54 6.43
C VAL A 171 -2.24 -11.60 5.30
N ASP A 172 -1.52 -11.64 4.19
CA ASP A 172 -1.90 -10.96 2.94
C ASP A 172 -1.91 -11.97 1.81
N VAL A 173 -3.09 -12.19 1.28
CA VAL A 173 -3.36 -13.23 0.26
C VAL A 173 -3.23 -12.66 -1.15
N ASN A 174 -3.24 -11.35 -1.31
CA ASN A 174 -3.19 -10.65 -2.59
C ASN A 174 -4.16 -11.24 -3.63
N GLN A 175 -5.43 -11.33 -3.26
CA GLN A 175 -6.52 -11.82 -4.13
C GLN A 175 -6.43 -13.32 -4.48
N GLY A 176 -5.66 -14.10 -3.73
CA GLY A 176 -5.28 -15.47 -4.11
C GLY A 176 -6.26 -16.56 -3.65
N TRP A 177 -7.34 -16.23 -2.93
CA TRP A 177 -8.34 -17.21 -2.47
C TRP A 177 -9.70 -17.00 -3.13
N THR A 178 -10.47 -18.08 -3.19
CA THR A 178 -11.92 -18.08 -3.43
C THR A 178 -12.66 -17.85 -2.12
N PHE A 179 -13.96 -17.55 -2.20
CA PHE A 179 -14.80 -17.40 -0.99
C PHE A 179 -14.92 -18.72 -0.21
N GLU A 180 -14.95 -19.86 -0.90
CA GLU A 180 -14.97 -21.18 -0.26
C GLU A 180 -13.66 -21.45 0.50
N GLU A 181 -12.51 -21.16 -0.11
CA GLU A 181 -11.20 -21.30 0.54
C GLU A 181 -11.07 -20.35 1.74
N LEU A 182 -11.57 -19.12 1.66
CA LEU A 182 -11.62 -18.21 2.79
C LEU A 182 -12.39 -18.84 3.97
N LYS A 183 -13.56 -19.42 3.73
CA LYS A 183 -14.36 -20.09 4.76
C LYS A 183 -13.65 -21.32 5.32
N GLU A 184 -13.00 -22.09 4.46
CA GLU A 184 -12.29 -23.31 4.83
C GLU A 184 -11.06 -22.99 5.71
N TYR A 185 -10.26 -21.99 5.33
CA TYR A 185 -9.00 -21.70 6.00
C TYR A 185 -9.15 -20.85 7.25
N THR A 186 -10.16 -19.97 7.33
CA THR A 186 -10.34 -19.02 8.43
C THR A 186 -10.34 -19.67 9.83
N PRO A 187 -10.94 -20.84 10.08
CA PRO A 187 -10.87 -21.49 11.40
C PRO A 187 -9.44 -21.84 11.83
N SER A 188 -8.61 -22.34 10.89
CA SER A 188 -7.20 -22.68 11.16
C SER A 188 -6.36 -21.42 11.33
N VAL A 189 -6.59 -20.40 10.51
CA VAL A 189 -5.96 -19.08 10.59
C VAL A 189 -6.23 -18.44 11.97
N ASN A 190 -7.48 -18.48 12.44
CA ASN A 190 -7.87 -17.98 13.76
C ASN A 190 -7.17 -18.76 14.89
N LYS A 191 -7.12 -20.10 14.81
CA LYS A 191 -6.45 -20.97 15.79
C LYS A 191 -4.95 -20.67 15.90
N LEU A 192 -4.32 -20.26 14.79
CA LEU A 192 -2.92 -19.83 14.75
C LEU A 192 -2.71 -18.40 15.25
N GLY A 193 -3.76 -17.72 15.70
CA GLY A 193 -3.68 -16.38 16.28
C GLY A 193 -3.32 -15.30 15.25
N ILE A 194 -3.77 -15.45 14.01
CA ILE A 194 -3.67 -14.41 12.98
C ILE A 194 -4.68 -13.32 13.31
N VAL A 195 -4.25 -12.05 13.26
CA VAL A 195 -5.08 -10.92 13.68
C VAL A 195 -5.81 -10.22 12.53
N MET A 196 -5.43 -10.47 11.28
CA MET A 196 -6.10 -9.93 10.09
C MET A 196 -5.74 -10.75 8.85
N ILE A 197 -6.72 -10.90 7.95
CA ILE A 197 -6.54 -11.43 6.59
C ILE A 197 -6.75 -10.28 5.61
N GLU A 198 -5.70 -9.86 4.93
CA GLU A 198 -5.73 -8.79 3.94
C GLU A 198 -6.00 -9.34 2.54
N GLN A 199 -6.93 -8.73 1.83
CA GLN A 199 -7.37 -9.00 0.46
C GLN A 199 -7.45 -10.49 0.10
N PRO A 200 -8.33 -11.26 0.75
CA PRO A 200 -8.45 -12.69 0.45
C PRO A 200 -8.97 -12.95 -0.97
N LEU A 201 -9.99 -12.20 -1.42
CA LEU A 201 -10.70 -12.42 -2.67
C LEU A 201 -10.26 -11.44 -3.77
N PRO A 202 -10.44 -11.82 -5.05
CA PRO A 202 -10.19 -10.92 -6.18
C PRO A 202 -11.02 -9.64 -6.10
N ARG A 203 -10.41 -8.51 -6.42
CA ARG A 203 -11.10 -7.23 -6.61
C ARG A 203 -12.23 -7.38 -7.63
N GLY A 204 -13.43 -6.93 -7.29
CA GLY A 204 -14.62 -7.10 -8.12
C GLY A 204 -15.22 -8.52 -8.12
N GLY A 205 -14.61 -9.46 -7.39
CA GLY A 205 -15.12 -10.82 -7.12
C GLY A 205 -15.39 -11.07 -5.63
N ASP A 206 -15.53 -10.01 -4.85
CA ASP A 206 -15.64 -10.03 -3.39
C ASP A 206 -17.05 -9.67 -2.85
N GLN A 207 -18.08 -9.75 -3.71
CA GLN A 207 -19.46 -9.42 -3.34
C GLN A 207 -20.01 -10.35 -2.24
N GLU A 208 -19.54 -11.59 -2.17
CA GLU A 208 -19.97 -12.59 -1.18
C GLU A 208 -19.55 -12.21 0.25
N LEU A 209 -18.62 -11.23 0.40
CA LEU A 209 -18.24 -10.68 1.71
C LEU A 209 -19.32 -9.76 2.29
N GLU A 210 -20.26 -9.24 1.48
CA GLU A 210 -21.33 -8.37 1.98
C GLU A 210 -22.26 -9.15 2.90
N GLY A 211 -22.21 -8.83 4.21
CA GLY A 211 -22.95 -9.55 5.25
C GLY A 211 -22.27 -10.82 5.78
N TYR A 212 -21.13 -11.23 5.23
CA TYR A 212 -20.34 -12.31 5.79
C TYR A 212 -19.67 -11.88 7.10
N GLN A 213 -19.77 -12.73 8.14
CA GLN A 213 -19.15 -12.48 9.45
C GLN A 213 -17.93 -13.36 9.61
N SER A 214 -16.75 -12.82 9.28
CA SER A 214 -15.49 -13.52 9.51
C SER A 214 -15.09 -13.47 10.98
N ILE A 215 -14.58 -14.60 11.52
CA ILE A 215 -14.04 -14.66 12.88
C ILE A 215 -12.64 -14.03 12.98
N VAL A 216 -11.98 -13.78 11.84
CA VAL A 216 -10.73 -13.03 11.74
C VAL A 216 -11.03 -11.77 10.92
N PRO A 217 -10.67 -10.56 11.39
CA PRO A 217 -10.90 -9.33 10.65
C PRO A 217 -10.37 -9.39 9.22
N LEU A 218 -11.14 -8.89 8.25
CA LEU A 218 -10.79 -8.82 6.85
C LEU A 218 -10.34 -7.39 6.50
N GLY A 219 -9.23 -7.27 5.77
CA GLY A 219 -8.70 -6.01 5.28
C GLY A 219 -8.83 -5.87 3.77
N ALA A 220 -9.33 -4.72 3.30
CA ALA A 220 -9.31 -4.36 1.89
C ALA A 220 -7.96 -3.71 1.53
N ASP A 221 -7.32 -4.18 0.47
CA ASP A 221 -6.18 -3.54 -0.19
C ASP A 221 -6.58 -3.14 -1.62
N GLU A 222 -6.61 -4.08 -2.54
CA GLU A 222 -6.99 -3.84 -3.93
C GLU A 222 -8.47 -3.49 -4.10
N SER A 223 -9.34 -3.86 -3.16
CA SER A 223 -10.77 -3.56 -3.19
C SER A 223 -11.14 -2.18 -2.65
N CYS A 224 -10.15 -1.34 -2.30
CA CYS A 224 -10.34 0.08 -1.99
C CYS A 224 -9.14 0.88 -2.48
N LEU A 225 -9.24 1.42 -3.68
CA LEU A 225 -8.16 2.21 -4.27
C LEU A 225 -8.28 3.70 -3.90
N ASP A 226 -9.50 4.22 -3.78
CA ASP A 226 -9.77 5.63 -3.50
C ASP A 226 -11.01 5.83 -2.61
N ALA A 227 -11.31 7.10 -2.32
CA ALA A 227 -12.44 7.49 -1.48
C ALA A 227 -13.80 7.10 -2.07
N SER A 228 -13.95 7.04 -3.40
CA SER A 228 -15.22 6.67 -4.04
C SER A 228 -15.61 5.21 -3.82
N GLU A 229 -14.65 4.36 -3.53
CA GLU A 229 -14.83 2.93 -3.28
C GLU A 229 -15.04 2.59 -1.79
N TYR A 230 -14.79 3.58 -0.90
CA TYR A 230 -14.81 3.37 0.54
C TYR A 230 -16.13 2.78 1.04
N GLU A 231 -17.27 3.31 0.65
CA GLU A 231 -18.58 2.82 1.13
C GLU A 231 -18.83 1.36 0.77
N THR A 232 -18.37 0.93 -0.41
CA THR A 232 -18.51 -0.47 -0.84
C THR A 232 -17.56 -1.36 -0.06
N ALA A 233 -16.31 -0.94 0.11
CA ALA A 233 -15.32 -1.68 0.88
C ALA A 233 -15.74 -1.81 2.36
N ALA A 234 -16.25 -0.75 2.98
CA ALA A 234 -16.71 -0.74 4.38
C ALA A 234 -17.89 -1.69 4.66
N ARG A 235 -18.66 -2.10 3.64
CA ARG A 235 -19.70 -3.14 3.79
C ARG A 235 -19.15 -4.56 3.76
N ARG A 236 -17.91 -4.75 3.30
CA ARG A 236 -17.29 -6.06 3.04
C ARG A 236 -16.09 -6.36 3.92
N TYR A 237 -15.43 -5.32 4.39
CA TYR A 237 -14.16 -5.41 5.10
C TYR A 237 -14.19 -4.63 6.42
N ASP A 238 -13.46 -5.12 7.41
CA ASP A 238 -13.34 -4.48 8.73
C ASP A 238 -12.23 -3.41 8.77
N VAL A 239 -11.26 -3.51 7.85
CA VAL A 239 -10.06 -2.65 7.78
C VAL A 239 -9.82 -2.22 6.33
N ILE A 240 -9.41 -0.96 6.14
CA ILE A 240 -8.96 -0.45 4.84
C ILE A 240 -7.44 -0.19 4.89
N ASN A 241 -6.70 -0.78 3.96
CA ASN A 241 -5.28 -0.51 3.77
C ASN A 241 -5.08 0.63 2.77
N ILE A 242 -4.74 1.80 3.27
CA ILE A 242 -4.45 2.97 2.43
C ILE A 242 -3.01 2.88 1.94
N LYS A 243 -2.82 2.89 0.62
CA LYS A 243 -1.51 3.05 -0.03
C LYS A 243 -1.52 4.32 -0.88
N LEU A 244 -0.57 5.22 -0.64
CA LEU A 244 -0.54 6.52 -1.31
C LEU A 244 -0.37 6.39 -2.83
N ASP A 245 0.39 5.40 -3.29
CA ASP A 245 0.56 5.10 -4.71
C ASP A 245 -0.75 4.63 -5.36
N LYS A 246 -1.61 3.89 -4.66
CA LYS A 246 -2.95 3.50 -5.16
C LYS A 246 -3.89 4.69 -5.24
N CYS A 247 -4.09 5.36 -4.12
CA CYS A 247 -5.06 6.45 -4.03
C CYS A 247 -4.58 7.76 -4.68
N GLY A 248 -3.32 7.83 -5.09
CA GLY A 248 -2.78 8.98 -5.80
C GLY A 248 -2.34 10.13 -4.89
N GLY A 249 -1.87 9.82 -3.69
CA GLY A 249 -1.19 10.75 -2.80
C GLY A 249 -1.83 10.97 -1.44
N LEU A 250 -1.20 11.85 -0.66
CA LEU A 250 -1.62 12.16 0.70
C LEU A 250 -2.99 12.82 0.74
N THR A 251 -3.32 13.67 -0.22
CA THR A 251 -4.60 14.39 -0.30
C THR A 251 -5.78 13.42 -0.33
N GLU A 252 -5.75 12.43 -1.23
CA GLU A 252 -6.79 11.40 -1.33
C GLU A 252 -6.77 10.45 -0.14
N GLY A 253 -5.56 10.09 0.35
CA GLY A 253 -5.42 9.26 1.54
C GLY A 253 -6.09 9.87 2.78
N LEU A 254 -5.99 11.18 2.95
CA LEU A 254 -6.67 11.93 4.03
C LEU A 254 -8.20 11.90 3.86
N GLU A 255 -8.71 11.94 2.64
CA GLU A 255 -10.15 11.84 2.38
C GLU A 255 -10.68 10.44 2.76
N ILE A 256 -9.94 9.37 2.43
CA ILE A 256 -10.31 8.02 2.87
C ILE A 256 -10.33 7.92 4.41
N VAL A 257 -9.32 8.50 5.07
CA VAL A 257 -9.28 8.55 6.56
C VAL A 257 -10.50 9.29 7.12
N ARG A 258 -10.88 10.43 6.52
CA ARG A 258 -12.06 11.20 6.93
C ARG A 258 -13.36 10.39 6.81
N LEU A 259 -13.49 9.58 5.77
CA LEU A 259 -14.66 8.72 5.59
C LEU A 259 -14.70 7.55 6.58
N ALA A 260 -13.53 7.11 7.07
CA ALA A 260 -13.39 5.98 7.99
C ALA A 260 -13.59 6.36 9.49
N GLN A 261 -13.73 7.64 9.80
CA GLN A 261 -13.96 8.18 11.16
C GLN A 261 -15.45 8.42 11.43
#